data_06cc9e48732ec0e8f2177030d65ab731
#
_entry.id   06cc9e48732ec0e8f2177030d65ab731
#
_cell.length_a   1.000
_cell.length_b   1.000
_cell.length_c   1.000
_cell.angle_alpha   90.00
_cell.angle_beta   90.00
_cell.angle_gamma   90.00
#
_symmetry.space_group_name_H-M   'P 1'
#
loop_
_entity.id
_entity.type
_entity.pdbx_description
1 polymer ?
#
loop_
_entity_poly.entity_id
_entity_poly.type
_entity_poly.pdbx_seq_one_letter_code
_entity_poly.pdbx_strand_id
1 'polypeptide(L)'
;MPQHPCAADQLPLARIFHWERTRTHSPYLTQPMGKGVVRDYTWGQAVGEARRMAAYLKAQGWPQGSTVAILGKNAAHWIMADYAIWIAGYVSVPIYPTLTAESVRQILEHSEAKACFIGKLDGFEQMRPGIPAGLLCIALSLAPKNEYVQWEKIIADTPPLQGEVVRGADELATIVYTSGTTGMPKGVMHSFASIGWSGGPPEKRGNLSPEDRMLSYLPLAHVAERWLVEANSIRSGFRVFFVESLDTFAADLRRARPTYFISVPRLWTKFQQGVFSMMPKAKLDRLMKIPFLSRLVKKKILKALGLDAVRIAGGGAAPMPPSLINWYRSLGLELLEGYGMTENFGVSHGSRVGEARIGYVGHCWDGTEHRISPEGEVQTRGPSLMQGYFKEPEKTRETMTDDGWLRTGDLGEIDEAGRLKIVGRLKEQFKTSKGKYVAPAPIENKLSTHSAIEACCVAGSSYPQPFALLMLNVDIAKACTESAEKRAEMAASLTAHLDAVNAQLNEHEKLDFFVVVTEQWTVENQFITPTMKVKRPMIESSYSKHFDQWAAARKAVIWA
;
A
#
# COMPACT_ATOMS: atom_id res chain seq x y z
N MET A 1 -17.80 -17.24 20.37
CA MET A 1 -17.34 -16.18 19.44
C MET A 1 -18.57 -15.60 18.78
N PRO A 2 -18.75 -14.29 18.65
CA PRO A 2 -19.87 -13.76 17.88
C PRO A 2 -19.78 -14.29 16.45
N GLN A 3 -20.94 -14.69 15.87
CA GLN A 3 -21.01 -15.12 14.48
C GLN A 3 -20.40 -14.03 13.60
N HIS A 4 -19.49 -14.39 12.72
CA HIS A 4 -18.91 -13.45 11.75
C HIS A 4 -20.05 -12.80 10.96
N PRO A 5 -20.12 -11.46 10.87
CA PRO A 5 -21.22 -10.77 10.19
C PRO A 5 -21.16 -10.88 8.65
N CYS A 6 -20.22 -11.66 8.10
CA CYS A 6 -20.13 -11.96 6.67
C CYS A 6 -21.05 -13.13 6.34
N ALA A 7 -22.13 -12.88 5.62
CA ALA A 7 -23.04 -13.92 5.17
C ALA A 7 -22.36 -14.90 4.20
N ALA A 8 -22.78 -16.17 4.17
CA ALA A 8 -22.14 -17.22 3.39
C ALA A 8 -22.05 -16.90 1.88
N ASP A 9 -23.08 -16.27 1.32
CA ASP A 9 -23.14 -15.82 -0.08
C ASP A 9 -22.23 -14.62 -0.38
N GLN A 10 -21.63 -14.02 0.66
CA GLN A 10 -20.71 -12.90 0.58
C GLN A 10 -19.24 -13.31 0.79
N LEU A 11 -18.98 -14.58 1.07
CA LEU A 11 -17.63 -15.10 1.12
C LEU A 11 -16.95 -15.04 -0.26
N PRO A 12 -15.62 -14.85 -0.34
CA PRO A 12 -14.91 -14.65 -1.60
C PRO A 12 -15.25 -15.65 -2.69
N LEU A 13 -15.18 -16.96 -2.42
CA LEU A 13 -15.47 -17.98 -3.43
C LEU A 13 -16.94 -17.98 -3.88
N ALA A 14 -17.88 -17.76 -2.96
CA ALA A 14 -19.29 -17.65 -3.32
C ALA A 14 -19.54 -16.47 -4.28
N ARG A 15 -18.87 -15.34 -4.05
CA ARG A 15 -18.93 -14.17 -4.94
C ARG A 15 -18.26 -14.40 -6.29
N ILE A 16 -17.09 -15.06 -6.32
CA ILE A 16 -16.37 -15.42 -7.55
C ILE A 16 -17.27 -16.31 -8.43
N PHE A 17 -17.86 -17.37 -7.88
CA PHE A 17 -18.76 -18.25 -8.61
C PHE A 17 -20.07 -17.57 -9.00
N HIS A 18 -20.59 -16.63 -8.19
CA HIS A 18 -21.72 -15.80 -8.58
C HIS A 18 -21.43 -15.02 -9.88
N TRP A 19 -20.26 -14.37 -9.99
CA TRP A 19 -19.88 -13.62 -11.19
C TRP A 19 -19.59 -14.53 -12.37
N GLU A 20 -18.98 -15.68 -12.15
CA GLU A 20 -18.78 -16.70 -13.19
C GLU A 20 -20.11 -17.07 -13.85
N ARG A 21 -21.18 -17.27 -13.07
CA ARG A 21 -22.51 -17.63 -13.58
C ARG A 21 -23.27 -16.46 -14.20
N THR A 22 -23.25 -15.32 -13.54
CA THR A 22 -24.14 -14.20 -13.90
C THR A 22 -23.53 -13.23 -14.89
N ARG A 23 -22.19 -13.22 -15.00
CA ARG A 23 -21.43 -12.31 -15.87
C ARG A 23 -20.33 -13.03 -16.65
N THR A 24 -20.55 -14.27 -17.04
CA THR A 24 -19.57 -15.16 -17.73
C THR A 24 -18.80 -14.45 -18.85
N HIS A 25 -19.48 -13.68 -19.69
CA HIS A 25 -18.91 -13.01 -20.86
C HIS A 25 -18.49 -11.55 -20.60
N SER A 26 -18.71 -11.03 -19.40
CA SER A 26 -18.34 -9.64 -19.06
C SER A 26 -16.83 -9.54 -18.80
N PRO A 27 -16.13 -8.53 -19.38
CA PRO A 27 -14.71 -8.29 -19.09
C PRO A 27 -14.48 -8.04 -17.60
N TYR A 28 -13.51 -8.73 -17.04
CA TYR A 28 -13.12 -8.63 -15.64
C TYR A 28 -11.70 -8.11 -15.47
N LEU A 29 -10.69 -8.77 -16.08
CA LEU A 29 -9.28 -8.42 -15.95
C LEU A 29 -8.73 -7.95 -17.29
N THR A 30 -8.10 -6.77 -17.32
CA THR A 30 -7.49 -6.18 -18.52
C THR A 30 -5.98 -6.12 -18.35
N GLN A 31 -5.26 -6.95 -19.09
CA GLN A 31 -3.82 -7.15 -18.97
C GLN A 31 -3.07 -6.64 -20.20
N PRO A 32 -2.18 -5.64 -20.05
CA PRO A 32 -1.17 -5.35 -21.07
C PRO A 32 -0.17 -6.49 -21.19
N MET A 33 0.09 -6.93 -22.42
CA MET A 33 0.97 -8.06 -22.77
C MET A 33 2.31 -7.61 -23.37
N GLY A 34 2.58 -6.30 -23.40
CA GLY A 34 3.73 -5.71 -24.07
C GLY A 34 3.46 -5.31 -25.50
N LYS A 35 4.30 -4.42 -26.03
CA LYS A 35 4.26 -3.95 -27.44
C LYS A 35 2.87 -3.42 -27.90
N GLY A 36 2.10 -2.85 -26.97
CA GLY A 36 0.77 -2.32 -27.24
C GLY A 36 -0.36 -3.36 -27.30
N VAL A 37 -0.06 -4.63 -27.13
CA VAL A 37 -1.06 -5.70 -27.06
C VAL A 37 -1.73 -5.68 -25.68
N VAL A 38 -3.06 -5.81 -25.67
CA VAL A 38 -3.86 -5.90 -24.44
C VAL A 38 -4.78 -7.10 -24.52
N ARG A 39 -4.84 -7.89 -23.48
CA ARG A 39 -5.74 -9.05 -23.36
C ARG A 39 -6.78 -8.80 -22.29
N ASP A 40 -8.03 -8.98 -22.64
CA ASP A 40 -9.15 -9.00 -21.71
C ASP A 40 -9.51 -10.43 -21.34
N TYR A 41 -9.71 -10.66 -20.05
CA TYR A 41 -10.26 -11.90 -19.51
C TYR A 41 -11.66 -11.62 -19.00
N THR A 42 -12.64 -12.40 -19.46
CA THR A 42 -13.98 -12.38 -18.88
C THR A 42 -14.01 -13.12 -17.54
N TRP A 43 -15.08 -12.95 -16.77
CA TRP A 43 -15.27 -13.72 -15.53
C TRP A 43 -15.19 -15.23 -15.79
N GLY A 44 -15.88 -15.72 -16.83
CA GLY A 44 -15.85 -17.14 -17.20
C GLY A 44 -14.46 -17.63 -17.58
N GLN A 45 -13.67 -16.83 -18.29
CA GLN A 45 -12.29 -17.18 -18.66
C GLN A 45 -11.37 -17.19 -17.42
N ALA A 46 -11.40 -16.14 -16.61
CA ALA A 46 -10.54 -16.02 -15.44
C ALA A 46 -10.81 -17.15 -14.42
N VAL A 47 -12.07 -17.42 -14.12
CA VAL A 47 -12.45 -18.49 -13.18
C VAL A 47 -12.23 -19.86 -13.80
N GLY A 48 -12.48 -20.02 -15.10
CA GLY A 48 -12.22 -21.28 -15.82
C GLY A 48 -10.74 -21.67 -15.82
N GLU A 49 -9.81 -20.72 -16.05
CA GLU A 49 -8.37 -20.97 -15.90
C GLU A 49 -8.00 -21.29 -14.44
N ALA A 50 -8.56 -20.54 -13.47
CA ALA A 50 -8.32 -20.81 -12.04
C ALA A 50 -8.80 -22.21 -11.62
N ARG A 51 -9.94 -22.71 -12.14
CA ARG A 51 -10.45 -24.07 -11.88
C ARG A 51 -9.52 -25.15 -12.42
N ARG A 52 -8.91 -24.94 -13.60
CA ARG A 52 -7.94 -25.86 -14.20
C ARG A 52 -6.66 -25.90 -13.38
N MET A 53 -6.14 -24.75 -13.01
CA MET A 53 -4.97 -24.66 -12.15
C MET A 53 -5.24 -25.26 -10.75
N ALA A 54 -6.43 -25.06 -10.20
CA ALA A 54 -6.84 -25.66 -8.93
C ALA A 54 -6.88 -27.20 -9.02
N ALA A 55 -7.35 -27.77 -10.15
CA ALA A 55 -7.32 -29.21 -10.38
C ALA A 55 -5.88 -29.74 -10.38
N TYR A 56 -4.96 -29.06 -11.06
CA TYR A 56 -3.54 -29.39 -11.07
C TYR A 56 -2.93 -29.35 -9.66
N LEU A 57 -3.21 -28.28 -8.88
CA LEU A 57 -2.73 -28.16 -7.51
C LEU A 57 -3.27 -29.28 -6.61
N LYS A 58 -4.56 -29.62 -6.71
CA LYS A 58 -5.15 -30.74 -5.95
C LYS A 58 -4.54 -32.08 -6.29
N ALA A 59 -4.16 -32.29 -7.55
CA ALA A 59 -3.51 -33.55 -8.01
C ALA A 59 -2.12 -33.75 -7.36
N GLN A 60 -1.52 -32.73 -6.76
CA GLN A 60 -0.28 -32.86 -5.97
C GLN A 60 -0.48 -33.62 -4.64
N GLY A 61 -1.73 -33.80 -4.18
CA GLY A 61 -2.06 -34.54 -2.97
C GLY A 61 -1.68 -33.89 -1.64
N TRP A 62 -1.46 -32.59 -1.62
CA TRP A 62 -1.14 -31.88 -0.36
C TRP A 62 -2.35 -31.81 0.58
N PRO A 63 -2.12 -31.81 1.90
CA PRO A 63 -3.19 -31.63 2.88
C PRO A 63 -3.98 -30.33 2.64
N GLN A 64 -5.28 -30.34 2.94
CA GLN A 64 -6.09 -29.11 2.95
C GLN A 64 -5.47 -28.07 3.88
N GLY A 65 -5.50 -26.81 3.49
CA GLY A 65 -4.88 -25.72 4.24
C GLY A 65 -3.36 -25.58 4.02
N SER A 66 -2.74 -26.42 3.18
CA SER A 66 -1.35 -26.20 2.74
C SER A 66 -1.17 -24.81 2.13
N THR A 67 -0.02 -24.23 2.30
CA THR A 67 0.29 -22.91 1.78
C THR A 67 0.91 -22.96 0.38
N VAL A 68 0.53 -22.01 -0.46
CA VAL A 68 1.09 -21.82 -1.81
C VAL A 68 1.43 -20.35 -1.99
N ALA A 69 2.68 -20.07 -2.36
CA ALA A 69 3.18 -18.70 -2.49
C ALA A 69 2.90 -18.10 -3.88
N ILE A 70 2.81 -16.77 -3.92
CA ILE A 70 2.72 -15.99 -5.17
C ILE A 70 3.80 -14.90 -5.11
N LEU A 71 4.85 -15.03 -5.91
CA LEU A 71 5.93 -14.06 -6.04
C LEU A 71 5.82 -13.36 -7.39
N GLY A 72 5.36 -12.12 -7.40
CA GLY A 72 5.21 -11.36 -8.63
C GLY A 72 4.55 -10.01 -8.47
N LYS A 73 4.76 -9.14 -9.47
CA LYS A 73 4.03 -7.88 -9.65
C LYS A 73 2.58 -8.15 -10.05
N ASN A 74 1.75 -7.14 -9.92
CA ASN A 74 0.34 -7.18 -10.30
C ASN A 74 0.16 -7.61 -11.76
N ALA A 75 -0.67 -8.60 -11.95
CA ALA A 75 -1.08 -9.14 -13.25
C ALA A 75 -2.40 -9.90 -13.11
N ALA A 76 -3.11 -10.12 -14.22
CA ALA A 76 -4.33 -10.92 -14.24
C ALA A 76 -4.11 -12.32 -13.65
N HIS A 77 -3.01 -12.96 -14.01
CA HIS A 77 -2.65 -14.28 -13.51
C HIS A 77 -2.28 -14.30 -12.03
N TRP A 78 -1.88 -13.18 -11.44
CA TRP A 78 -1.70 -13.09 -10.00
C TRP A 78 -3.04 -13.34 -9.27
N ILE A 79 -4.10 -12.64 -9.69
CA ILE A 79 -5.45 -12.80 -9.13
C ILE A 79 -6.00 -14.20 -9.45
N MET A 80 -5.83 -14.68 -10.67
CA MET A 80 -6.27 -16.04 -11.04
C MET A 80 -5.54 -17.13 -10.25
N ALA A 81 -4.26 -16.93 -9.92
CA ALA A 81 -3.48 -17.85 -9.07
C ALA A 81 -4.02 -17.86 -7.64
N ASP A 82 -4.37 -16.71 -7.07
CA ASP A 82 -4.97 -16.62 -5.74
C ASP A 82 -6.32 -17.38 -5.69
N TYR A 83 -7.16 -17.20 -6.71
CA TYR A 83 -8.41 -17.95 -6.85
C TYR A 83 -8.16 -19.45 -6.99
N ALA A 84 -7.16 -19.86 -7.78
CA ALA A 84 -6.81 -21.28 -7.95
C ALA A 84 -6.37 -21.91 -6.62
N ILE A 85 -5.60 -21.21 -5.82
CA ILE A 85 -5.17 -21.64 -4.46
C ILE A 85 -6.40 -21.87 -3.58
N TRP A 86 -7.31 -20.92 -3.52
CA TRP A 86 -8.53 -21.00 -2.71
C TRP A 86 -9.46 -22.12 -3.18
N ILE A 87 -9.67 -22.26 -4.49
CA ILE A 87 -10.49 -23.32 -5.10
C ILE A 87 -9.85 -24.71 -4.85
N ALA A 88 -8.53 -24.80 -4.83
CA ALA A 88 -7.84 -26.04 -4.49
C ALA A 88 -7.95 -26.45 -3.02
N GLY A 89 -8.39 -25.57 -2.13
CA GLY A 89 -8.48 -25.82 -0.69
C GLY A 89 -7.26 -25.35 0.10
N TYR A 90 -6.41 -24.52 -0.50
CA TYR A 90 -5.14 -24.08 0.04
C TYR A 90 -5.18 -22.64 0.52
N VAL A 91 -4.05 -22.17 1.11
CA VAL A 91 -3.85 -20.85 1.69
C VAL A 91 -2.83 -20.08 0.87
N SER A 92 -3.14 -18.85 0.46
CA SER A 92 -2.22 -18.04 -0.33
C SER A 92 -1.20 -17.31 0.53
N VAL A 93 0.04 -17.23 0.02
CA VAL A 93 1.15 -16.51 0.64
C VAL A 93 1.71 -15.52 -0.39
N PRO A 94 1.20 -14.28 -0.41
CA PRO A 94 1.71 -13.25 -1.31
C PRO A 94 3.08 -12.76 -0.86
N ILE A 95 4.04 -12.70 -1.81
CA ILE A 95 5.41 -12.25 -1.58
C ILE A 95 5.67 -10.99 -2.40
N TYR A 96 6.24 -9.97 -1.76
CA TYR A 96 6.58 -8.72 -2.43
C TYR A 96 7.62 -8.91 -3.55
N PRO A 97 7.40 -8.32 -4.74
CA PRO A 97 8.27 -8.48 -5.90
C PRO A 97 9.59 -7.68 -5.80
N THR A 98 9.88 -7.08 -4.67
CA THR A 98 11.07 -6.24 -4.42
C THR A 98 11.88 -6.72 -3.22
N LEU A 99 11.61 -7.91 -2.70
CA LEU A 99 12.35 -8.50 -1.58
C LEU A 99 13.71 -9.04 -2.02
N THR A 100 14.65 -9.11 -1.07
CA THR A 100 15.92 -9.81 -1.25
C THR A 100 15.72 -11.33 -1.30
N ALA A 101 16.67 -12.06 -1.89
CA ALA A 101 16.65 -13.52 -1.91
C ALA A 101 16.49 -14.14 -0.52
N GLU A 102 17.17 -13.57 0.48
CA GLU A 102 17.08 -14.05 1.85
C GLU A 102 15.67 -13.88 2.41
N SER A 103 15.05 -12.71 2.23
CA SER A 103 13.67 -12.49 2.69
C SER A 103 12.66 -13.39 1.97
N VAL A 104 12.86 -13.64 0.67
CA VAL A 104 12.04 -14.60 -0.08
C VAL A 104 12.17 -16.00 0.52
N ARG A 105 13.40 -16.46 0.80
CA ARG A 105 13.67 -17.75 1.43
C ARG A 105 12.99 -17.85 2.79
N GLN A 106 13.19 -16.86 3.65
CA GLN A 106 12.61 -16.82 4.99
C GLN A 106 11.07 -16.96 4.95
N ILE A 107 10.40 -16.27 4.01
CA ILE A 107 8.95 -16.36 3.89
C ILE A 107 8.52 -17.75 3.38
N LEU A 108 9.18 -18.29 2.36
CA LEU A 108 8.86 -19.60 1.80
C LEU A 108 9.04 -20.73 2.83
N GLU A 109 10.14 -20.69 3.59
CA GLU A 109 10.43 -21.68 4.64
C GLU A 109 9.49 -21.51 5.84
N HIS A 110 9.32 -20.28 6.37
CA HIS A 110 8.46 -20.03 7.52
C HIS A 110 7.00 -20.39 7.23
N SER A 111 6.51 -20.07 6.03
CA SER A 111 5.15 -20.42 5.60
C SER A 111 4.98 -21.89 5.23
N GLU A 112 6.08 -22.67 5.11
CA GLU A 112 6.07 -24.07 4.65
C GLU A 112 5.42 -24.24 3.26
N ALA A 113 5.65 -23.27 2.37
CA ALA A 113 5.03 -23.24 1.07
C ALA A 113 5.31 -24.52 0.28
N LYS A 114 4.26 -25.16 -0.25
CA LYS A 114 4.35 -26.37 -1.06
C LYS A 114 4.65 -26.08 -2.52
N ALA A 115 4.30 -24.88 -2.98
CA ALA A 115 4.62 -24.38 -4.31
C ALA A 115 4.76 -22.86 -4.31
N CYS A 116 5.37 -22.32 -5.37
CA CYS A 116 5.47 -20.90 -5.60
C CYS A 116 5.10 -20.56 -7.04
N PHE A 117 4.09 -19.72 -7.23
CA PHE A 117 3.82 -19.08 -8.51
C PHE A 117 4.83 -17.96 -8.73
N ILE A 118 5.53 -18.01 -9.86
CA ILE A 118 6.48 -16.99 -10.29
C ILE A 118 5.80 -16.13 -11.34
N GLY A 119 5.50 -14.88 -10.97
CA GLY A 119 4.83 -13.92 -11.83
C GLY A 119 5.81 -12.95 -12.52
N LYS A 120 5.27 -11.83 -12.96
CA LYS A 120 6.04 -10.73 -13.54
C LYS A 120 7.01 -10.14 -12.50
N LEU A 121 8.31 -10.10 -12.84
CA LEU A 121 9.39 -9.63 -11.96
C LEU A 121 10.46 -8.90 -12.78
N ASP A 122 11.04 -7.83 -12.24
CA ASP A 122 12.16 -7.14 -12.90
C ASP A 122 13.52 -7.73 -12.49
N GLY A 123 13.67 -8.13 -11.22
CA GLY A 123 14.95 -8.60 -10.64
C GLY A 123 14.92 -10.09 -10.28
N PHE A 124 14.39 -10.96 -11.14
CA PHE A 124 14.19 -12.37 -10.81
C PHE A 124 15.50 -13.11 -10.50
N GLU A 125 16.56 -12.86 -11.26
CA GLU A 125 17.86 -13.53 -11.07
C GLU A 125 18.48 -13.26 -9.68
N GLN A 126 18.25 -12.06 -9.13
CA GLN A 126 18.67 -11.70 -7.79
C GLN A 126 17.81 -12.36 -6.69
N MET A 127 16.54 -12.64 -6.97
CA MET A 127 15.61 -13.28 -6.03
C MET A 127 15.69 -14.80 -6.07
N ARG A 128 15.99 -15.39 -7.24
CA ARG A 128 16.00 -16.82 -7.51
C ARG A 128 16.79 -17.65 -6.47
N PRO A 129 17.95 -17.22 -5.98
CA PRO A 129 18.65 -17.96 -4.92
C PRO A 129 17.87 -18.10 -3.60
N GLY A 130 16.84 -17.29 -3.40
CA GLY A 130 15.92 -17.40 -2.26
C GLY A 130 14.86 -18.48 -2.39
N ILE A 131 14.68 -19.08 -3.57
CA ILE A 131 13.72 -20.14 -3.77
C ILE A 131 14.36 -21.47 -3.35
N PRO A 132 13.80 -22.21 -2.36
CA PRO A 132 14.35 -23.49 -1.91
C PRO A 132 14.45 -24.51 -3.06
N ALA A 133 15.54 -25.26 -3.09
CA ALA A 133 15.71 -26.34 -4.07
C ALA A 133 14.60 -27.40 -3.91
N GLY A 134 14.02 -27.85 -5.03
CA GLY A 134 12.94 -28.84 -5.04
C GLY A 134 11.54 -28.26 -4.78
N LEU A 135 11.38 -26.98 -4.48
CA LEU A 135 10.07 -26.35 -4.40
C LEU A 135 9.41 -26.35 -5.79
N LEU A 136 8.17 -26.82 -5.88
CA LEU A 136 7.41 -26.73 -7.13
C LEU A 136 7.18 -25.26 -7.50
N CYS A 137 7.78 -24.83 -8.63
CA CYS A 137 7.57 -23.50 -9.17
C CYS A 137 6.73 -23.55 -10.42
N ILE A 138 5.73 -22.66 -10.54
CA ILE A 138 4.84 -22.53 -11.68
C ILE A 138 4.98 -21.12 -12.23
N ALA A 139 5.40 -21.00 -13.48
CA ALA A 139 5.53 -19.69 -14.13
C ALA A 139 4.16 -19.20 -14.62
N LEU A 140 3.77 -18.01 -14.15
CA LEU A 140 2.60 -17.29 -14.66
C LEU A 140 2.92 -16.64 -16.02
N SER A 141 1.91 -16.30 -16.81
CA SER A 141 2.09 -15.40 -17.96
C SER A 141 2.83 -14.12 -17.53
N LEU A 142 3.73 -13.65 -18.34
CA LEU A 142 4.62 -12.52 -18.06
C LEU A 142 5.74 -12.81 -17.03
N ALA A 143 5.92 -14.05 -16.57
CA ALA A 143 7.10 -14.41 -15.80
C ALA A 143 8.38 -14.17 -16.62
N PRO A 144 9.51 -13.81 -15.98
CA PRO A 144 10.82 -13.80 -16.62
C PRO A 144 11.15 -15.16 -17.24
N LYS A 145 12.09 -15.19 -18.21
CA LYS A 145 12.55 -16.45 -18.80
C LYS A 145 13.00 -17.43 -17.72
N ASN A 146 12.45 -18.63 -17.75
CA ASN A 146 12.71 -19.69 -16.75
C ASN A 146 12.42 -21.08 -17.35
N GLU A 147 12.72 -22.12 -16.58
CA GLU A 147 12.50 -23.53 -16.94
C GLU A 147 11.34 -24.17 -16.14
N TYR A 148 10.57 -23.40 -15.41
CA TYR A 148 9.45 -23.88 -14.61
C TYR A 148 8.28 -24.33 -15.50
N VAL A 149 7.39 -25.11 -14.92
CA VAL A 149 6.13 -25.48 -15.60
C VAL A 149 5.32 -24.20 -15.86
N GLN A 150 4.88 -24.03 -17.10
CA GLN A 150 4.17 -22.84 -17.54
C GLN A 150 2.67 -22.95 -17.26
N TRP A 151 2.05 -21.86 -16.82
CA TRP A 151 0.61 -21.75 -16.57
C TRP A 151 -0.21 -22.22 -17.77
N GLU A 152 0.14 -21.76 -18.96
CA GLU A 152 -0.56 -22.04 -20.21
C GLU A 152 -0.57 -23.55 -20.53
N LYS A 153 0.53 -24.23 -20.24
CA LYS A 153 0.62 -25.69 -20.43
C LYS A 153 -0.29 -26.42 -19.46
N ILE A 154 -0.25 -26.03 -18.18
CA ILE A 154 -1.09 -26.69 -17.17
C ILE A 154 -2.58 -26.52 -17.51
N ILE A 155 -3.02 -25.31 -17.86
CA ILE A 155 -4.43 -25.08 -18.16
C ILE A 155 -4.87 -25.75 -19.49
N ALA A 156 -3.96 -25.95 -20.45
CA ALA A 156 -4.27 -26.66 -21.67
C ALA A 156 -4.49 -28.17 -21.42
N ASP A 157 -3.67 -28.78 -20.56
CA ASP A 157 -3.62 -30.20 -20.29
C ASP A 157 -4.58 -30.67 -19.18
N THR A 158 -5.08 -29.72 -18.34
CA THR A 158 -5.84 -30.06 -17.13
C THR A 158 -7.33 -29.68 -17.28
N PRO A 159 -8.26 -30.63 -17.12
CA PRO A 159 -9.69 -30.31 -17.10
C PRO A 159 -10.06 -29.48 -15.86
N PRO A 160 -11.05 -28.56 -15.94
CA PRO A 160 -11.43 -27.73 -14.83
C PRO A 160 -12.12 -28.53 -13.71
N LEU A 161 -11.87 -28.18 -12.46
CA LEU A 161 -12.64 -28.69 -11.32
C LEU A 161 -14.13 -28.34 -11.50
N GLN A 162 -14.96 -29.36 -11.34
CA GLN A 162 -16.42 -29.21 -11.44
C GLN A 162 -17.04 -28.82 -10.09
N GLY A 163 -18.19 -28.21 -10.16
CA GLY A 163 -18.95 -27.77 -8.97
C GLY A 163 -18.39 -26.51 -8.29
N GLU A 164 -19.03 -26.10 -7.22
CA GLU A 164 -18.63 -24.96 -6.41
C GLU A 164 -17.95 -25.46 -5.14
N VAL A 165 -16.74 -24.97 -4.92
CA VAL A 165 -15.99 -25.25 -3.70
C VAL A 165 -16.45 -24.28 -2.62
N VAL A 166 -16.87 -24.82 -1.47
CA VAL A 166 -17.26 -24.03 -0.29
C VAL A 166 -16.12 -24.05 0.70
N ARG A 167 -15.71 -22.88 1.16
CA ARG A 167 -14.75 -22.71 2.25
C ARG A 167 -15.49 -22.13 3.47
N GLY A 168 -15.13 -22.61 4.65
CA GLY A 168 -15.68 -22.08 5.89
C GLY A 168 -15.29 -20.63 6.14
N ALA A 169 -16.17 -19.88 6.79
CA ALA A 169 -15.95 -18.47 7.11
C ALA A 169 -14.64 -18.22 7.88
N ASP A 170 -14.36 -19.09 8.86
CA ASP A 170 -13.18 -19.00 9.73
C ASP A 170 -11.95 -19.74 9.17
N GLU A 171 -12.06 -20.41 8.01
CA GLU A 171 -10.90 -21.02 7.38
C GLU A 171 -9.90 -19.95 6.95
N LEU A 172 -8.61 -20.26 7.16
CA LEU A 172 -7.51 -19.41 6.74
C LEU A 172 -7.49 -19.29 5.20
N ALA A 173 -7.53 -18.06 4.72
CA ALA A 173 -7.50 -17.75 3.28
C ALA A 173 -6.12 -17.31 2.83
N THR A 174 -5.43 -16.52 3.64
CA THR A 174 -4.14 -15.93 3.26
C THR A 174 -3.27 -15.61 4.49
N ILE A 175 -1.94 -15.64 4.27
CA ILE A 175 -0.93 -15.17 5.23
C ILE A 175 -0.17 -14.02 4.58
N VAL A 176 -0.40 -12.78 5.02
CA VAL A 176 0.26 -11.59 4.50
C VAL A 176 1.47 -11.23 5.34
N TYR A 177 2.66 -11.29 4.74
CA TYR A 177 3.89 -10.98 5.46
C TYR A 177 4.17 -9.48 5.52
N THR A 178 4.49 -8.99 6.71
CA THR A 178 4.90 -7.60 6.97
C THR A 178 6.35 -7.56 7.42
N SER A 179 7.04 -6.46 7.10
CA SER A 179 8.39 -6.22 7.62
C SER A 179 8.33 -5.94 9.11
N GLY A 180 8.71 -6.92 9.92
CA GLY A 180 8.84 -6.74 11.36
C GLY A 180 9.98 -5.75 11.70
N THR A 181 9.86 -5.06 12.83
CA THR A 181 10.95 -4.22 13.39
C THR A 181 12.16 -5.05 13.83
N THR A 182 12.00 -6.37 13.99
CA THR A 182 13.02 -7.32 14.47
C THR A 182 13.79 -8.04 13.34
N GLY A 183 13.59 -7.66 12.07
CA GLY A 183 14.28 -8.26 10.92
C GLY A 183 13.54 -9.44 10.28
N MET A 184 12.87 -10.30 11.04
CA MET A 184 12.06 -11.40 10.50
C MET A 184 10.66 -10.92 10.11
N PRO A 185 10.19 -11.24 8.88
CA PRO A 185 8.83 -10.92 8.48
C PRO A 185 7.79 -11.65 9.35
N LYS A 186 6.71 -10.96 9.71
CA LYS A 186 5.58 -11.55 10.45
C LYS A 186 4.46 -11.91 9.49
N GLY A 187 3.95 -13.12 9.57
CA GLY A 187 2.82 -13.59 8.76
C GLY A 187 1.48 -13.29 9.41
N VAL A 188 0.74 -12.34 8.90
CA VAL A 188 -0.60 -11.96 9.39
C VAL A 188 -1.65 -12.86 8.74
N MET A 189 -2.42 -13.60 9.54
CA MET A 189 -3.40 -14.58 9.09
C MET A 189 -4.79 -13.96 8.92
N HIS A 190 -5.40 -14.13 7.74
CA HIS A 190 -6.77 -13.67 7.46
C HIS A 190 -7.68 -14.80 6.98
N SER A 191 -8.89 -14.84 7.53
CA SER A 191 -9.93 -15.79 7.15
C SER A 191 -10.70 -15.35 5.89
N PHE A 192 -11.45 -16.28 5.30
CA PHE A 192 -12.39 -15.95 4.23
C PHE A 192 -13.43 -14.92 4.65
N ALA A 193 -13.90 -14.99 5.91
CA ALA A 193 -14.87 -14.02 6.43
C ALA A 193 -14.26 -12.61 6.56
N SER A 194 -13.02 -12.47 7.04
CA SER A 194 -12.38 -11.16 7.16
C SER A 194 -12.20 -10.49 5.79
N ILE A 195 -11.82 -11.27 4.76
CA ILE A 195 -11.70 -10.77 3.38
C ILE A 195 -13.09 -10.41 2.81
N GLY A 196 -14.07 -11.29 2.95
CA GLY A 196 -15.42 -11.07 2.44
C GLY A 196 -16.09 -9.84 3.06
N TRP A 197 -15.95 -9.68 4.37
CA TRP A 197 -16.46 -8.50 5.08
C TRP A 197 -15.71 -7.22 4.66
N SER A 198 -14.40 -7.30 4.44
CA SER A 198 -13.57 -6.15 4.06
C SER A 198 -13.96 -5.57 2.70
N GLY A 199 -14.43 -6.36 1.75
CA GLY A 199 -15.07 -5.87 0.52
C GLY A 199 -16.30 -5.01 0.77
N GLY A 200 -16.99 -5.22 1.91
CA GLY A 200 -18.13 -4.46 2.40
C GLY A 200 -19.33 -4.41 1.46
N PRO A 201 -20.47 -3.94 1.91
CA PRO A 201 -21.58 -3.65 1.02
C PRO A 201 -21.23 -2.40 0.18
N PRO A 202 -21.41 -2.46 -1.15
CA PRO A 202 -21.03 -1.37 -2.06
C PRO A 202 -21.64 -0.03 -1.69
N GLU A 203 -22.90 -0.02 -1.28
CA GLU A 203 -23.67 1.15 -0.90
C GLU A 203 -23.12 1.89 0.33
N LYS A 204 -22.36 1.22 1.16
CA LYS A 204 -21.74 1.81 2.36
C LYS A 204 -20.30 2.30 2.11
N ARG A 205 -19.67 1.86 1.00
CA ARG A 205 -18.27 2.16 0.67
C ARG A 205 -18.11 2.79 -0.72
N GLY A 206 -19.07 3.64 -1.12
CA GLY A 206 -18.99 4.40 -2.36
C GLY A 206 -19.77 3.80 -3.52
N ASN A 207 -20.77 2.93 -3.26
CA ASN A 207 -21.65 2.36 -4.29
C ASN A 207 -20.86 1.74 -5.46
N LEU A 208 -19.87 0.89 -5.15
CA LEU A 208 -19.13 0.16 -6.16
C LEU A 208 -20.04 -0.85 -6.86
N SER A 209 -19.93 -0.92 -8.18
CA SER A 209 -20.80 -1.72 -9.04
C SER A 209 -19.98 -2.38 -10.15
N PRO A 210 -20.56 -3.34 -10.90
CA PRO A 210 -19.87 -3.97 -12.04
C PRO A 210 -19.49 -3.00 -13.17
N GLU A 211 -20.06 -1.81 -13.21
CA GLU A 211 -19.77 -0.76 -14.20
C GLU A 211 -18.53 0.04 -13.84
N ASP A 212 -18.03 -0.11 -12.60
CA ASP A 212 -16.84 0.58 -12.13
C ASP A 212 -15.56 -0.02 -12.73
N ARG A 213 -14.51 0.77 -12.64
CA ARG A 213 -13.18 0.43 -13.16
C ARG A 213 -12.11 0.88 -12.16
N MET A 214 -11.13 0.02 -11.95
CA MET A 214 -9.96 0.35 -11.12
C MET A 214 -8.67 -0.06 -11.81
N LEU A 215 -7.60 0.72 -11.61
CA LEU A 215 -6.24 0.38 -12.04
C LEU A 215 -5.50 -0.25 -10.87
N SER A 216 -5.03 -1.47 -11.05
CA SER A 216 -4.20 -2.20 -10.09
C SER A 216 -2.72 -1.92 -10.35
N TYR A 217 -2.01 -1.36 -9.35
CA TYR A 217 -0.61 -0.98 -9.47
C TYR A 217 0.17 -0.95 -8.16
N LEU A 218 -0.47 -0.76 -7.01
CA LEU A 218 0.17 -0.98 -5.72
C LEU A 218 0.39 -2.50 -5.52
N PRO A 219 1.42 -2.97 -4.80
CA PRO A 219 1.68 -4.40 -4.73
C PRO A 219 0.49 -5.21 -4.19
N LEU A 220 0.02 -6.23 -4.94
CA LEU A 220 -1.01 -7.18 -4.47
C LEU A 220 -0.53 -8.02 -3.28
N ALA A 221 0.77 -8.07 -3.02
CA ALA A 221 1.32 -8.61 -1.79
C ALA A 221 1.02 -7.73 -0.56
N HIS A 222 0.55 -6.48 -0.75
CA HIS A 222 0.15 -5.59 0.32
C HIS A 222 -1.36 -5.64 0.52
N VAL A 223 -1.78 -5.71 1.78
CA VAL A 223 -3.20 -5.80 2.16
C VAL A 223 -4.05 -4.67 1.58
N ALA A 224 -3.51 -3.46 1.43
CA ALA A 224 -4.26 -2.34 0.88
C ALA A 224 -4.71 -2.60 -0.56
N GLU A 225 -3.83 -3.11 -1.44
CA GLU A 225 -4.19 -3.44 -2.82
C GLU A 225 -5.10 -4.66 -2.88
N ARG A 226 -4.87 -5.66 -2.03
CA ARG A 226 -5.78 -6.81 -1.91
C ARG A 226 -7.18 -6.38 -1.50
N TRP A 227 -7.29 -5.46 -0.56
CA TRP A 227 -8.59 -4.91 -0.18
C TRP A 227 -9.19 -4.06 -1.29
N LEU A 228 -8.44 -3.03 -1.75
CA LEU A 228 -8.96 -2.03 -2.69
C LEU A 228 -9.32 -2.62 -4.05
N VAL A 229 -8.51 -3.54 -4.56
CA VAL A 229 -8.70 -4.14 -5.89
C VAL A 229 -9.36 -5.49 -5.78
N GLU A 230 -8.73 -6.46 -5.12
CA GLU A 230 -9.18 -7.86 -5.16
C GLU A 230 -10.48 -8.06 -4.37
N ALA A 231 -10.51 -7.79 -3.07
CA ALA A 231 -11.71 -8.01 -2.26
C ALA A 231 -12.91 -7.17 -2.74
N ASN A 232 -12.67 -5.90 -3.12
CA ASN A 232 -13.73 -5.06 -3.65
C ASN A 232 -14.22 -5.51 -5.05
N SER A 233 -13.34 -6.00 -5.94
CA SER A 233 -13.76 -6.53 -7.24
C SER A 233 -14.53 -7.84 -7.12
N ILE A 234 -14.11 -8.72 -6.21
CA ILE A 234 -14.86 -9.93 -5.85
C ILE A 234 -16.24 -9.56 -5.33
N ARG A 235 -16.34 -8.56 -4.46
CA ARG A 235 -17.61 -8.13 -3.88
C ARG A 235 -18.53 -7.47 -4.89
N SER A 236 -18.02 -6.55 -5.70
CA SER A 236 -18.81 -5.63 -6.52
C SER A 236 -18.82 -5.97 -8.01
N GLY A 237 -17.94 -6.87 -8.47
CA GLY A 237 -17.89 -7.32 -9.86
C GLY A 237 -17.26 -6.33 -10.84
N PHE A 238 -16.58 -5.27 -10.39
CA PHE A 238 -16.01 -4.26 -11.26
C PHE A 238 -14.78 -4.76 -12.03
N ARG A 239 -14.48 -4.06 -13.13
CA ARG A 239 -13.36 -4.38 -14.01
C ARG A 239 -12.04 -3.86 -13.46
N VAL A 240 -11.01 -4.70 -13.46
CA VAL A 240 -9.64 -4.40 -13.03
C VAL A 240 -8.73 -4.28 -14.23
N PHE A 241 -7.96 -3.18 -14.28
CA PHE A 241 -6.92 -2.93 -15.27
C PHE A 241 -5.56 -3.02 -14.60
N PHE A 242 -4.56 -3.57 -15.29
CA PHE A 242 -3.20 -3.69 -14.79
C PHE A 242 -2.25 -2.72 -15.49
N VAL A 243 -1.21 -2.32 -14.78
CA VAL A 243 -0.12 -1.49 -15.33
C VAL A 243 0.92 -2.40 -16.00
N GLU A 244 1.37 -2.02 -17.21
CA GLU A 244 2.45 -2.72 -17.88
C GLU A 244 3.81 -2.44 -17.23
N SER A 245 4.16 -1.16 -17.03
CA SER A 245 5.41 -0.73 -16.42
C SER A 245 5.26 0.67 -15.81
N LEU A 246 6.29 1.14 -15.11
CA LEU A 246 6.32 2.53 -14.64
C LEU A 246 6.31 3.53 -15.79
N ASP A 247 6.97 3.22 -16.90
CA ASP A 247 7.04 4.09 -18.09
C ASP A 247 5.69 4.21 -18.79
N THR A 248 4.89 3.15 -18.77
CA THR A 248 3.55 3.13 -19.39
C THR A 248 2.44 3.58 -18.46
N PHE A 249 2.74 3.82 -17.18
CA PHE A 249 1.74 4.09 -16.13
C PHE A 249 0.69 5.14 -16.54
N ALA A 250 1.13 6.28 -17.09
CA ALA A 250 0.21 7.34 -17.51
C ALA A 250 -0.69 6.93 -18.70
N ALA A 251 -0.17 6.08 -19.60
CA ALA A 251 -0.95 5.52 -20.72
C ALA A 251 -1.97 4.50 -20.21
N ASP A 252 -1.54 3.62 -19.30
CA ASP A 252 -2.39 2.60 -18.69
C ASP A 252 -3.51 3.22 -17.84
N LEU A 253 -3.20 4.29 -17.10
CA LEU A 253 -4.20 5.04 -16.32
C LEU A 253 -5.25 5.67 -17.24
N ARG A 254 -4.84 6.27 -18.35
CA ARG A 254 -5.77 6.82 -19.36
C ARG A 254 -6.59 5.72 -20.06
N ARG A 255 -6.02 4.53 -20.28
CA ARG A 255 -6.73 3.36 -20.82
C ARG A 255 -7.78 2.86 -19.83
N ALA A 256 -7.41 2.69 -18.58
CA ALA A 256 -8.31 2.26 -17.52
C ALA A 256 -9.44 3.27 -17.29
N ARG A 257 -9.12 4.57 -17.36
CA ARG A 257 -10.06 5.65 -17.06
C ARG A 257 -10.89 5.31 -15.83
N PRO A 258 -10.22 5.10 -14.66
CA PRO A 258 -10.85 4.54 -13.48
C PRO A 258 -12.00 5.41 -12.96
N THR A 259 -12.99 4.78 -12.37
CA THR A 259 -14.07 5.45 -11.64
C THR A 259 -13.80 5.49 -10.14
N TYR A 260 -12.91 4.62 -9.68
CA TYR A 260 -12.41 4.50 -8.33
C TYR A 260 -10.88 4.49 -8.36
N PHE A 261 -10.24 5.47 -7.73
CA PHE A 261 -8.79 5.62 -7.78
C PHE A 261 -8.22 6.02 -6.41
N ILE A 262 -7.52 5.11 -5.79
CA ILE A 262 -6.85 5.31 -4.50
C ILE A 262 -5.34 5.22 -4.71
N SER A 263 -4.60 6.11 -4.07
CA SER A 263 -3.15 6.20 -4.22
C SER A 263 -2.46 6.63 -2.94
N VAL A 264 -1.14 6.52 -2.94
CA VAL A 264 -0.29 7.10 -1.89
C VAL A 264 -0.06 8.60 -2.16
N PRO A 265 0.21 9.41 -1.12
CA PRO A 265 0.38 10.86 -1.27
C PRO A 265 1.43 11.26 -2.32
N ARG A 266 2.51 10.47 -2.42
CA ARG A 266 3.60 10.71 -3.37
C ARG A 266 3.15 10.70 -4.83
N LEU A 267 2.26 9.79 -5.24
CA LEU A 267 1.76 9.75 -6.61
C LEU A 267 0.85 10.96 -6.90
N TRP A 268 0.00 11.33 -5.95
CA TRP A 268 -0.81 12.54 -6.06
C TRP A 268 0.05 13.79 -6.22
N THR A 269 1.16 13.89 -5.47
CA THR A 269 2.14 14.99 -5.61
C THR A 269 2.82 14.98 -6.99
N LYS A 270 3.23 13.81 -7.49
CA LYS A 270 3.82 13.69 -8.84
C LYS A 270 2.86 14.14 -9.94
N PHE A 271 1.60 13.80 -9.86
CA PHE A 271 0.59 14.27 -10.81
C PHE A 271 0.45 15.80 -10.77
N GLN A 272 0.38 16.40 -9.57
CA GLN A 272 0.33 17.86 -9.42
C GLN A 272 1.57 18.52 -10.02
N GLN A 273 2.76 18.02 -9.73
CA GLN A 273 4.02 18.52 -10.27
C GLN A 273 4.08 18.40 -11.79
N GLY A 274 3.61 17.28 -12.35
CA GLY A 274 3.48 17.09 -13.79
C GLY A 274 2.57 18.13 -14.44
N VAL A 275 1.48 18.51 -13.79
CA VAL A 275 0.63 19.60 -14.28
C VAL A 275 1.35 20.95 -14.20
N PHE A 276 2.08 21.22 -13.12
CA PHE A 276 2.81 22.50 -12.96
C PHE A 276 4.02 22.64 -13.90
N SER A 277 4.65 21.54 -14.29
CA SER A 277 5.72 21.56 -15.30
C SER A 277 5.19 21.93 -16.69
N MET A 278 3.95 21.52 -17.02
CA MET A 278 3.31 21.89 -18.29
C MET A 278 2.66 23.28 -18.24
N MET A 279 2.19 23.71 -17.08
CA MET A 279 1.52 25.00 -16.87
C MET A 279 1.91 25.58 -15.52
N PRO A 280 2.74 26.64 -15.47
CA PRO A 280 3.15 27.28 -14.22
C PRO A 280 1.96 27.62 -13.32
N LYS A 281 2.09 27.37 -12.02
CA LYS A 281 1.01 27.54 -11.02
C LYS A 281 0.33 28.90 -11.12
N ALA A 282 1.10 29.99 -11.25
CA ALA A 282 0.55 31.34 -11.34
C ALA A 282 -0.37 31.54 -12.57
N LYS A 283 -0.06 30.88 -13.71
CA LYS A 283 -0.90 30.90 -14.91
C LYS A 283 -2.17 30.09 -14.70
N LEU A 284 -2.03 28.90 -14.10
CA LEU A 284 -3.16 28.04 -13.76
C LEU A 284 -4.12 28.76 -12.81
N ASP A 285 -3.62 29.37 -11.74
CA ASP A 285 -4.41 30.08 -10.75
C ASP A 285 -5.22 31.26 -11.37
N ARG A 286 -4.64 31.95 -12.37
CA ARG A 286 -5.36 33.01 -13.11
C ARG A 286 -6.51 32.43 -13.96
N LEU A 287 -6.26 31.32 -14.66
CA LEU A 287 -7.27 30.67 -15.50
C LEU A 287 -8.41 30.10 -14.64
N MET A 288 -8.09 29.61 -13.47
CA MET A 288 -9.05 29.05 -12.52
C MET A 288 -10.01 30.10 -11.91
N LYS A 289 -9.66 31.40 -11.95
CA LYS A 289 -10.51 32.50 -11.49
C LYS A 289 -11.62 32.87 -12.51
N ILE A 290 -11.50 32.46 -13.77
CA ILE A 290 -12.49 32.77 -14.82
C ILE A 290 -13.50 31.62 -14.88
N PRO A 291 -14.78 31.79 -14.48
CA PRO A 291 -15.70 30.67 -14.23
C PRO A 291 -15.87 29.70 -15.40
N PHE A 292 -16.10 30.19 -16.61
CA PHE A 292 -16.29 29.34 -17.77
C PHE A 292 -15.00 28.61 -18.18
N LEU A 293 -13.88 29.35 -18.20
CA LEU A 293 -12.57 28.81 -18.56
C LEU A 293 -12.06 27.81 -17.51
N SER A 294 -12.30 28.09 -16.25
CA SER A 294 -12.02 27.19 -15.13
C SER A 294 -12.60 25.78 -15.38
N ARG A 295 -13.87 25.67 -15.77
CA ARG A 295 -14.54 24.39 -16.04
C ARG A 295 -13.84 23.59 -17.15
N LEU A 296 -13.44 24.27 -18.23
CA LEU A 296 -12.71 23.64 -19.35
C LEU A 296 -11.31 23.19 -18.93
N VAL A 297 -10.58 24.04 -18.19
CA VAL A 297 -9.22 23.74 -17.71
C VAL A 297 -9.23 22.55 -16.76
N LYS A 298 -10.13 22.52 -15.78
CA LYS A 298 -10.31 21.38 -14.86
C LYS A 298 -10.54 20.08 -15.62
N LYS A 299 -11.51 20.07 -16.54
CA LYS A 299 -11.84 18.89 -17.36
C LYS A 299 -10.64 18.43 -18.19
N LYS A 300 -9.89 19.38 -18.78
CA LYS A 300 -8.68 19.08 -19.58
C LYS A 300 -7.58 18.47 -18.73
N ILE A 301 -7.33 19.00 -17.52
CA ILE A 301 -6.33 18.46 -16.58
C ILE A 301 -6.73 17.06 -16.16
N LEU A 302 -7.94 16.84 -15.65
CA LEU A 302 -8.39 15.52 -15.21
C LEU A 302 -8.35 14.48 -16.33
N LYS A 303 -8.73 14.88 -17.57
CA LYS A 303 -8.64 14.01 -18.75
C LYS A 303 -7.20 13.67 -19.11
N ALA A 304 -6.28 14.62 -19.05
CA ALA A 304 -4.86 14.39 -19.32
C ALA A 304 -4.23 13.44 -18.30
N LEU A 305 -4.67 13.51 -17.05
CA LEU A 305 -4.28 12.61 -15.98
C LEU A 305 -4.99 11.23 -16.03
N GLY A 306 -6.02 11.05 -16.86
CA GLY A 306 -6.85 9.84 -16.88
C GLY A 306 -7.83 9.72 -15.73
N LEU A 307 -8.12 10.84 -15.03
CA LEU A 307 -8.94 10.89 -13.81
C LEU A 307 -10.32 11.53 -14.05
N ASP A 308 -10.70 11.78 -15.31
CA ASP A 308 -11.94 12.47 -15.66
C ASP A 308 -13.23 11.68 -15.42
N ALA A 309 -13.11 10.37 -15.15
CA ALA A 309 -14.23 9.51 -14.77
C ALA A 309 -14.24 9.17 -13.27
N VAL A 310 -13.23 9.62 -12.51
CA VAL A 310 -13.12 9.29 -11.09
C VAL A 310 -14.24 9.96 -10.30
N ARG A 311 -15.03 9.16 -9.60
CA ARG A 311 -16.07 9.59 -8.66
C ARG A 311 -15.66 9.39 -7.20
N ILE A 312 -14.71 8.46 -6.95
CA ILE A 312 -14.12 8.24 -5.63
C ILE A 312 -12.60 8.29 -5.81
N ALA A 313 -11.99 9.25 -5.16
CA ALA A 313 -10.55 9.43 -5.10
C ALA A 313 -10.08 9.47 -3.66
N GLY A 314 -8.89 8.96 -3.39
CA GLY A 314 -8.38 9.03 -2.02
C GLY A 314 -6.96 8.53 -1.88
N GLY A 315 -6.55 8.43 -0.63
CA GLY A 315 -5.25 7.92 -0.28
C GLY A 315 -5.17 7.41 1.14
N GLY A 316 -4.07 6.73 1.42
CA GLY A 316 -3.79 6.16 2.72
C GLY A 316 -2.31 5.81 2.84
N ALA A 317 -1.98 5.00 3.83
CA ALA A 317 -0.64 4.58 4.20
C ALA A 317 0.29 5.71 4.72
N ALA A 318 0.00 6.97 4.41
CA ALA A 318 0.64 8.16 4.97
C ALA A 318 -0.33 9.35 4.89
N PRO A 319 -0.22 10.36 5.75
CA PRO A 319 -1.04 11.58 5.70
C PRO A 319 -0.81 12.36 4.41
N MET A 320 -1.89 12.95 3.87
CA MET A 320 -1.79 13.81 2.70
C MET A 320 -1.60 15.28 3.11
N PRO A 321 -0.67 16.01 2.45
CA PRO A 321 -0.51 17.43 2.71
C PRO A 321 -1.81 18.22 2.45
N PRO A 322 -2.22 19.12 3.36
CA PRO A 322 -3.43 19.94 3.19
C PRO A 322 -3.48 20.73 1.88
N SER A 323 -2.32 21.25 1.44
CA SER A 323 -2.19 21.98 0.17
C SER A 323 -2.50 21.10 -1.04
N LEU A 324 -2.12 19.83 -1.00
CA LEU A 324 -2.38 18.84 -2.04
C LEU A 324 -3.88 18.53 -2.13
N ILE A 325 -4.52 18.23 -0.99
CA ILE A 325 -5.97 17.97 -0.92
C ILE A 325 -6.75 19.17 -1.46
N ASN A 326 -6.41 20.39 -1.02
CA ASN A 326 -7.07 21.61 -1.48
C ASN A 326 -6.89 21.85 -2.98
N TRP A 327 -5.73 21.53 -3.54
CA TRP A 327 -5.49 21.66 -4.96
C TRP A 327 -6.39 20.72 -5.77
N TYR A 328 -6.49 19.43 -5.42
CA TYR A 328 -7.40 18.49 -6.09
C TYR A 328 -8.87 18.85 -5.89
N ARG A 329 -9.23 19.32 -4.70
CA ARG A 329 -10.59 19.86 -4.44
C ARG A 329 -10.90 21.04 -5.36
N SER A 330 -9.92 21.91 -5.65
CA SER A 330 -10.08 23.00 -6.61
C SER A 330 -10.34 22.50 -8.04
N LEU A 331 -9.85 21.32 -8.41
CA LEU A 331 -10.15 20.67 -9.68
C LEU A 331 -11.51 19.96 -9.71
N GLY A 332 -12.19 19.85 -8.58
CA GLY A 332 -13.45 19.13 -8.41
C GLY A 332 -13.28 17.67 -8.02
N LEU A 333 -12.09 17.27 -7.57
CA LEU A 333 -11.80 15.92 -7.09
C LEU A 333 -11.55 15.95 -5.56
N GLU A 334 -12.45 15.40 -4.78
CA GLU A 334 -12.29 15.28 -3.34
C GLU A 334 -11.39 14.07 -3.03
N LEU A 335 -10.23 14.32 -2.42
CA LEU A 335 -9.36 13.26 -1.94
C LEU A 335 -9.79 12.82 -0.54
N LEU A 336 -10.20 11.57 -0.43
CA LEU A 336 -10.59 10.92 0.82
C LEU A 336 -9.36 10.30 1.49
N GLU A 337 -9.26 10.40 2.80
CA GLU A 337 -8.21 9.74 3.57
C GLU A 337 -8.76 8.47 4.23
N GLY A 338 -7.94 7.41 4.27
CA GLY A 338 -8.25 6.15 4.92
C GLY A 338 -7.10 5.67 5.79
N TYR A 339 -7.45 4.91 6.82
CA TYR A 339 -6.50 4.32 7.77
C TYR A 339 -6.82 2.84 8.00
N GLY A 340 -5.77 2.06 8.02
CA GLY A 340 -5.79 0.64 8.34
C GLY A 340 -4.38 0.07 8.33
N MET A 341 -4.27 -1.16 8.77
CA MET A 341 -3.02 -1.89 8.85
C MET A 341 -3.22 -3.33 8.37
N THR A 342 -2.15 -4.09 8.25
CA THR A 342 -2.27 -5.47 7.77
C THR A 342 -3.13 -6.31 8.71
N GLU A 343 -3.03 -6.08 10.01
CA GLU A 343 -3.73 -6.82 11.07
C GLU A 343 -5.26 -6.61 11.07
N ASN A 344 -5.77 -5.60 10.36
CA ASN A 344 -7.21 -5.39 10.14
C ASN A 344 -7.60 -5.36 8.66
N PHE A 345 -6.83 -6.05 7.81
CA PHE A 345 -7.01 -6.13 6.35
C PHE A 345 -7.12 -4.76 5.66
N GLY A 346 -6.46 -3.73 6.19
CA GLY A 346 -6.51 -2.37 5.67
C GLY A 346 -7.79 -1.60 5.99
N VAL A 347 -8.72 -2.19 6.72
CA VAL A 347 -10.08 -1.65 6.93
C VAL A 347 -10.29 -1.27 8.39
N SER A 348 -10.15 0.02 8.67
CA SER A 348 -10.43 0.58 9.99
C SER A 348 -11.26 1.86 9.87
N HIS A 349 -10.69 2.92 9.30
CA HIS A 349 -11.33 4.23 9.16
C HIS A 349 -11.28 4.73 7.72
N GLY A 350 -12.23 5.57 7.36
CA GLY A 350 -12.24 6.25 6.07
C GLY A 350 -13.11 7.50 6.07
N SER A 351 -12.67 8.50 5.32
CA SER A 351 -13.49 9.68 5.02
C SER A 351 -14.59 9.30 4.03
N ARG A 352 -15.76 9.91 4.19
CA ARG A 352 -16.86 9.78 3.24
C ARG A 352 -16.91 10.99 2.32
N VAL A 353 -17.45 10.81 1.11
CA VAL A 353 -17.63 11.91 0.14
C VAL A 353 -18.48 13.02 0.76
N GLY A 354 -18.00 14.25 0.71
CA GLY A 354 -18.67 15.41 1.30
C GLY A 354 -18.44 15.62 2.80
N GLU A 355 -17.80 14.66 3.51
CA GLU A 355 -17.56 14.72 4.96
C GLU A 355 -16.05 14.77 5.31
N ALA A 356 -15.18 14.79 4.30
CA ALA A 356 -13.75 14.74 4.52
C ALA A 356 -13.21 15.99 5.23
N ARG A 357 -12.60 15.80 6.40
CA ARG A 357 -11.89 16.83 7.16
C ARG A 357 -10.38 16.61 7.01
N ILE A 358 -9.70 17.63 6.52
CA ILE A 358 -8.24 17.57 6.31
C ILE A 358 -7.52 17.28 7.62
N GLY A 359 -6.59 16.31 7.58
CA GLY A 359 -5.82 15.86 8.74
C GLY A 359 -6.51 14.79 9.58
N TYR A 360 -7.70 14.34 9.17
CA TYR A 360 -8.45 13.26 9.80
C TYR A 360 -8.62 12.11 8.80
N VAL A 361 -8.42 10.90 9.27
CA VAL A 361 -8.62 9.68 8.46
C VAL A 361 -10.08 9.20 8.40
N GLY A 362 -11.01 10.02 8.92
CA GLY A 362 -12.44 9.77 8.85
C GLY A 362 -13.00 8.97 10.02
N HIS A 363 -14.18 8.40 9.80
CA HIS A 363 -14.91 7.60 10.79
C HIS A 363 -14.54 6.12 10.69
N CYS A 364 -14.76 5.36 11.73
CA CYS A 364 -14.83 3.91 11.66
C CYS A 364 -15.79 3.47 10.55
N TRP A 365 -15.40 2.43 9.83
CA TRP A 365 -16.34 1.74 8.94
C TRP A 365 -17.42 1.03 9.77
N ASP A 366 -18.64 1.02 9.25
CA ASP A 366 -19.78 0.35 9.90
C ASP A 366 -19.41 -1.11 10.26
N GLY A 367 -19.61 -1.47 11.52
CA GLY A 367 -19.23 -2.77 12.08
C GLY A 367 -17.78 -2.85 12.61
N THR A 368 -17.00 -1.77 12.50
CA THR A 368 -15.74 -1.59 13.21
C THR A 368 -15.93 -0.64 14.38
N GLU A 369 -15.28 -0.92 15.49
CA GLU A 369 -15.26 -0.09 16.68
C GLU A 369 -13.86 0.48 16.89
N HIS A 370 -13.75 1.64 17.53
CA HIS A 370 -12.50 2.25 17.93
C HIS A 370 -12.57 2.82 19.35
N ARG A 371 -11.44 2.89 20.01
CA ARG A 371 -11.26 3.63 21.27
C ARG A 371 -9.83 4.15 21.36
N ILE A 372 -9.62 5.12 22.24
CA ILE A 372 -8.28 5.60 22.61
C ILE A 372 -7.97 5.06 24.00
N SER A 373 -6.81 4.41 24.16
CA SER A 373 -6.34 3.94 25.46
C SER A 373 -5.91 5.11 26.36
N PRO A 374 -5.71 4.89 27.68
CA PRO A 374 -5.16 5.93 28.56
C PRO A 374 -3.81 6.49 28.11
N GLU A 375 -3.01 5.70 27.39
CA GLU A 375 -1.71 6.10 26.83
C GLU A 375 -1.83 6.83 25.48
N GLY A 376 -3.06 7.04 24.98
CA GLY A 376 -3.34 7.69 23.70
C GLY A 376 -3.28 6.74 22.49
N GLU A 377 -3.14 5.42 22.70
CA GLU A 377 -3.10 4.44 21.61
C GLU A 377 -4.49 4.22 21.00
N VAL A 378 -4.55 4.26 19.67
CA VAL A 378 -5.74 3.83 18.92
C VAL A 378 -5.90 2.32 19.03
N GLN A 379 -7.05 1.86 19.49
CA GLN A 379 -7.42 0.46 19.51
C GLN A 379 -8.66 0.24 18.65
N THR A 380 -8.67 -0.85 17.87
CA THR A 380 -9.76 -1.16 16.94
C THR A 380 -10.28 -2.57 17.15
N ARG A 381 -11.58 -2.78 16.92
CA ARG A 381 -12.22 -4.08 16.95
C ARG A 381 -13.23 -4.19 15.81
N GLY A 382 -13.28 -5.35 15.15
CA GLY A 382 -14.22 -5.56 14.04
C GLY A 382 -13.94 -6.86 13.28
N PRO A 383 -14.80 -7.20 12.32
CA PRO A 383 -14.75 -8.47 11.61
C PRO A 383 -13.58 -8.63 10.64
N SER A 384 -12.88 -7.53 10.30
CA SER A 384 -11.68 -7.55 9.45
C SER A 384 -10.40 -7.92 10.20
N LEU A 385 -10.46 -8.09 11.53
CA LEU A 385 -9.27 -8.42 12.31
C LEU A 385 -8.66 -9.75 11.89
N MET A 386 -7.33 -9.81 11.98
CA MET A 386 -6.55 -11.01 11.78
C MET A 386 -6.94 -12.11 12.77
N GLN A 387 -6.70 -13.36 12.40
CA GLN A 387 -6.76 -14.49 13.34
C GLN A 387 -5.54 -14.54 14.28
N GLY A 388 -4.48 -13.84 13.92
CA GLY A 388 -3.22 -13.76 14.67
C GLY A 388 -2.01 -13.79 13.73
N TYR A 389 -0.82 -13.86 14.33
CA TYR A 389 0.43 -14.05 13.60
C TYR A 389 0.75 -15.54 13.46
N PHE A 390 1.06 -15.96 12.24
CA PHE A 390 1.35 -17.36 11.92
C PHE A 390 2.57 -17.84 12.68
N LYS A 391 2.40 -18.95 13.46
CA LYS A 391 3.40 -19.54 14.35
C LYS A 391 3.93 -18.62 15.49
N GLU A 392 3.28 -17.47 15.74
CA GLU A 392 3.70 -16.52 16.77
C GLU A 392 2.56 -16.18 17.75
N PRO A 393 2.08 -17.14 18.54
CA PRO A 393 0.93 -16.94 19.44
C PRO A 393 1.19 -15.90 20.55
N GLU A 394 2.44 -15.75 20.99
CA GLU A 394 2.82 -14.77 22.02
C GLU A 394 2.72 -13.35 21.49
N LYS A 395 3.27 -13.08 20.29
CA LYS A 395 3.11 -11.79 19.65
C LYS A 395 1.64 -11.46 19.33
N THR A 396 0.85 -12.49 19.03
CA THR A 396 -0.60 -12.31 18.86
C THR A 396 -1.24 -11.80 20.15
N ARG A 397 -0.92 -12.42 21.29
CA ARG A 397 -1.42 -11.98 22.60
C ARG A 397 -0.95 -10.57 22.97
N GLU A 398 0.30 -10.22 22.70
CA GLU A 398 0.83 -8.87 22.94
C GLU A 398 0.12 -7.79 22.11
N THR A 399 -0.33 -8.16 20.92
CA THR A 399 -0.98 -7.22 19.97
C THR A 399 -2.48 -7.07 20.27
N MET A 400 -3.07 -7.97 21.03
CA MET A 400 -4.47 -7.91 21.44
C MET A 400 -4.59 -7.52 22.91
N THR A 401 -5.68 -6.84 23.25
CA THR A 401 -6.06 -6.64 24.65
C THR A 401 -6.86 -7.85 25.14
N ASP A 402 -6.98 -8.03 26.46
CA ASP A 402 -7.75 -9.14 27.06
C ASP A 402 -9.24 -9.11 26.69
N ASP A 403 -9.77 -7.93 26.40
CA ASP A 403 -11.15 -7.70 25.95
C ASP A 403 -11.32 -7.66 24.42
N GLY A 404 -10.29 -8.12 23.67
CA GLY A 404 -10.37 -8.42 22.23
C GLY A 404 -10.20 -7.23 21.29
N TRP A 405 -9.50 -6.17 21.72
CA TRP A 405 -9.15 -5.05 20.85
C TRP A 405 -7.73 -5.22 20.28
N LEU A 406 -7.57 -4.86 19.02
CA LEU A 406 -6.27 -4.76 18.37
C LEU A 406 -5.56 -3.49 18.85
N ARG A 407 -4.37 -3.64 19.41
CA ARG A 407 -3.43 -2.56 19.69
C ARG A 407 -2.75 -2.16 18.40
N THR A 408 -3.04 -0.95 17.89
CA THR A 408 -2.49 -0.53 16.58
C THR A 408 -1.04 -0.06 16.67
N GLY A 409 -0.59 0.35 17.84
CA GLY A 409 0.68 1.03 18.05
C GLY A 409 0.68 2.48 17.53
N ASP A 410 -0.43 2.97 16.98
CA ASP A 410 -0.60 4.34 16.52
C ASP A 410 -1.28 5.17 17.61
N LEU A 411 -0.83 6.41 17.78
CA LEU A 411 -1.45 7.39 18.67
C LEU A 411 -2.49 8.19 17.90
N GLY A 412 -3.60 8.50 18.55
CA GLY A 412 -4.67 9.22 17.89
C GLY A 412 -5.58 10.02 18.81
N GLU A 413 -6.36 10.87 18.18
CA GLU A 413 -7.39 11.70 18.78
C GLU A 413 -8.71 11.50 18.03
N ILE A 414 -9.82 11.43 18.76
CA ILE A 414 -11.17 11.33 18.18
C ILE A 414 -11.87 12.66 18.46
N ASP A 415 -12.38 13.31 17.40
CA ASP A 415 -13.13 14.56 17.58
C ASP A 415 -14.59 14.30 17.98
N GLU A 416 -15.32 15.37 18.31
CA GLU A 416 -16.73 15.32 18.72
C GLU A 416 -17.66 14.68 17.68
N ALA A 417 -17.26 14.69 16.40
CA ALA A 417 -17.99 14.03 15.33
C ALA A 417 -17.61 12.56 15.14
N GLY A 418 -16.69 12.03 15.96
CA GLY A 418 -16.24 10.63 15.89
C GLY A 418 -15.18 10.37 14.80
N ARG A 419 -14.53 11.41 14.26
CA ARG A 419 -13.45 11.26 13.26
C ARG A 419 -12.11 11.06 13.94
N LEU A 420 -11.34 10.09 13.46
CA LEU A 420 -10.00 9.79 13.97
C LEU A 420 -8.95 10.68 13.27
N LYS A 421 -8.04 11.21 14.06
CA LYS A 421 -6.78 11.85 13.63
C LYS A 421 -5.62 11.05 14.18
N ILE A 422 -4.70 10.61 13.32
CA ILE A 422 -3.45 9.96 13.73
C ILE A 422 -2.42 11.04 14.07
N VAL A 423 -1.85 10.97 15.27
CA VAL A 423 -0.89 11.95 15.77
C VAL A 423 0.53 11.42 15.93
N GLY A 424 0.75 10.11 15.69
CA GLY A 424 2.08 9.52 15.72
C GLY A 424 2.07 8.02 15.93
N ARG A 425 3.23 7.45 16.23
CA ARG A 425 3.40 6.06 16.66
C ARG A 425 3.95 5.96 18.06
N LEU A 426 3.36 5.10 18.87
CA LEU A 426 3.73 4.92 20.28
C LEU A 426 5.22 4.57 20.44
N LYS A 427 5.73 3.62 19.65
CA LYS A 427 7.12 3.15 19.70
C LYS A 427 8.13 4.04 18.98
N GLU A 428 7.68 5.03 18.21
CA GLU A 428 8.56 5.93 17.47
C GLU A 428 8.73 7.29 18.18
N GLN A 429 7.96 7.55 19.21
CA GLN A 429 8.20 8.73 20.04
C GLN A 429 9.54 8.60 20.76
N PHE A 430 10.29 9.65 20.75
CA PHE A 430 11.52 9.74 21.52
C PHE A 430 11.51 10.92 22.48
N LYS A 431 12.36 10.87 23.49
CA LYS A 431 12.46 11.89 24.52
C LYS A 431 13.70 12.75 24.28
N THR A 432 13.53 14.07 24.22
CA THR A 432 14.65 15.02 24.16
C THR A 432 15.39 15.06 25.50
N SER A 433 16.61 15.61 25.52
CA SER A 433 17.36 15.82 26.77
C SER A 433 16.62 16.72 27.77
N LYS A 434 15.68 17.55 27.30
CA LYS A 434 14.80 18.40 28.13
C LYS A 434 13.58 17.63 28.68
N GLY A 435 13.50 16.32 28.47
CA GLY A 435 12.43 15.48 28.98
C GLY A 435 11.11 15.58 28.22
N LYS A 436 11.08 16.19 27.02
CA LYS A 436 9.87 16.35 26.20
C LYS A 436 9.79 15.25 25.15
N TYR A 437 8.58 14.71 24.95
CA TYR A 437 8.32 13.71 23.90
C TYR A 437 8.13 14.39 22.54
N VAL A 438 8.73 13.82 21.52
CA VAL A 438 8.60 14.23 20.12
C VAL A 438 8.04 13.06 19.32
N ALA A 439 6.99 13.32 18.56
CA ALA A 439 6.43 12.37 17.58
C ALA A 439 7.01 12.71 16.19
N PRO A 440 7.87 11.87 15.60
CA PRO A 440 8.54 12.17 14.33
C PRO A 440 7.59 12.34 13.15
N ALA A 441 6.62 11.45 13.01
CA ALA A 441 5.78 11.36 11.81
C ALA A 441 5.05 12.67 11.43
N PRO A 442 4.44 13.46 12.36
CA PRO A 442 3.83 14.75 12.02
C PRO A 442 4.83 15.76 11.49
N ILE A 443 6.07 15.72 11.96
CA ILE A 443 7.15 16.61 11.51
C ILE A 443 7.61 16.18 10.12
N GLU A 444 7.87 14.89 9.92
CA GLU A 444 8.27 14.30 8.63
C GLU A 444 7.26 14.56 7.52
N ASN A 445 5.97 14.54 7.85
CA ASN A 445 4.90 14.90 6.90
C ASN A 445 4.98 16.36 6.45
N LYS A 446 5.40 17.28 7.33
CA LYS A 446 5.64 18.68 6.96
C LYS A 446 6.90 18.81 6.11
N LEU A 447 7.97 18.08 6.43
CA LEU A 447 9.22 18.06 5.67
C LEU A 447 9.04 17.56 4.24
N SER A 448 8.26 16.49 4.06
CA SER A 448 8.00 15.91 2.74
C SER A 448 7.17 16.80 1.80
N THR A 449 6.73 17.97 2.22
CA THR A 449 6.11 18.97 1.32
C THR A 449 7.12 19.69 0.42
N HIS A 450 8.41 19.61 0.72
CA HIS A 450 9.47 20.15 -0.14
C HIS A 450 9.77 19.20 -1.30
N SER A 451 9.72 19.71 -2.53
CA SER A 451 9.79 18.89 -3.75
C SER A 451 11.12 18.16 -3.96
N ALA A 452 12.20 18.63 -3.35
CA ALA A 452 13.51 17.99 -3.44
C ALA A 452 13.66 16.83 -2.45
N ILE A 453 12.86 16.75 -1.39
CA ILE A 453 12.96 15.72 -0.36
C ILE A 453 12.24 14.46 -0.84
N GLU A 454 12.98 13.39 -1.03
CA GLU A 454 12.48 12.08 -1.40
C GLU A 454 12.03 11.27 -0.17
N ALA A 455 12.84 11.29 0.89
CA ALA A 455 12.53 10.71 2.18
C ALA A 455 13.21 11.49 3.32
N CYS A 456 12.69 11.41 4.53
CA CYS A 456 13.28 12.04 5.70
C CYS A 456 13.10 11.16 6.94
N CYS A 457 13.98 11.39 7.92
CA CYS A 457 13.95 10.74 9.22
C CYS A 457 14.25 11.77 10.30
N VAL A 458 13.28 12.08 11.15
CA VAL A 458 13.46 12.97 12.30
C VAL A 458 14.08 12.16 13.44
N ALA A 459 15.22 12.62 13.95
CA ALA A 459 15.98 12.02 15.03
C ALA A 459 16.26 13.08 16.12
N GLY A 460 16.97 12.71 17.19
CA GLY A 460 17.34 13.62 18.26
C GLY A 460 16.97 13.12 19.64
N SER A 461 16.84 11.80 19.82
CA SER A 461 16.73 11.20 21.14
C SER A 461 17.91 11.63 22.00
N SER A 462 17.62 12.15 23.20
CA SER A 462 18.61 12.69 24.14
C SER A 462 19.31 13.99 23.71
N TYR A 463 18.96 14.58 22.56
CA TYR A 463 19.42 15.92 22.16
C TYR A 463 18.46 17.01 22.66
N PRO A 464 18.95 18.28 22.81
CA PRO A 464 18.11 19.39 23.28
C PRO A 464 16.94 19.73 22.36
N GLN A 465 17.11 19.52 21.05
CA GLN A 465 16.12 19.67 19.99
C GLN A 465 16.25 18.52 18.99
N PRO A 466 15.16 18.13 18.34
CA PRO A 466 15.23 17.19 17.23
C PRO A 466 15.93 17.81 16.01
N PHE A 467 16.39 16.95 15.10
CA PHE A 467 16.92 17.32 13.79
C PHE A 467 16.44 16.29 12.74
N ALA A 468 16.66 16.56 11.46
CA ALA A 468 16.19 15.64 10.42
C ALA A 468 17.30 15.28 9.43
N LEU A 469 17.38 13.96 9.12
CA LEU A 469 18.14 13.45 7.99
C LEU A 469 17.23 13.50 6.75
N LEU A 470 17.76 13.99 5.65
CA LEU A 470 17.04 14.18 4.39
C LEU A 470 17.74 13.43 3.27
N MET A 471 17.02 12.54 2.60
CA MET A 471 17.42 11.98 1.32
C MET A 471 16.77 12.80 0.21
N LEU A 472 17.57 13.38 -0.65
CA LEU A 472 17.08 14.13 -1.82
C LEU A 472 16.76 13.19 -2.98
N ASN A 473 15.91 13.66 -3.88
CA ASN A 473 15.70 13.03 -5.18
C ASN A 473 17.04 12.83 -5.91
N VAL A 474 17.20 11.69 -6.56
CA VAL A 474 18.47 11.26 -7.18
C VAL A 474 19.03 12.31 -8.15
N ASP A 475 18.19 12.87 -9.01
CA ASP A 475 18.63 13.87 -10.00
C ASP A 475 19.09 15.18 -9.34
N ILE A 476 18.37 15.59 -8.30
CA ILE A 476 18.69 16.79 -7.51
C ILE A 476 19.98 16.55 -6.70
N ALA A 477 20.10 15.41 -6.04
CA ALA A 477 21.29 15.04 -5.28
C ALA A 477 22.54 15.04 -6.17
N LYS A 478 22.44 14.43 -7.35
CA LYS A 478 23.50 14.44 -8.37
C LYS A 478 23.88 15.86 -8.79
N ALA A 479 22.89 16.70 -9.12
CA ALA A 479 23.12 18.08 -9.50
C ALA A 479 23.83 18.89 -8.41
N CYS A 480 23.47 18.68 -7.14
CA CYS A 480 24.12 19.33 -5.99
C CYS A 480 25.53 18.80 -5.71
N THR A 481 25.84 17.56 -6.11
CA THR A 481 27.19 17.02 -6.03
C THR A 481 28.11 17.58 -7.12
N GLU A 482 27.57 17.77 -8.33
CA GLU A 482 28.31 18.24 -9.50
C GLU A 482 28.51 19.77 -9.54
N SER A 483 27.69 20.54 -8.81
CA SER A 483 27.70 22.01 -8.83
C SER A 483 27.60 22.61 -7.42
N ALA A 484 28.63 23.35 -7.03
CA ALA A 484 28.65 24.10 -5.78
C ALA A 484 27.56 25.18 -5.73
N GLU A 485 27.23 25.80 -6.87
CA GLU A 485 26.15 26.80 -6.99
C GLU A 485 24.78 26.15 -6.70
N LYS A 486 24.46 25.04 -7.36
CA LYS A 486 23.21 24.29 -7.12
C LYS A 486 23.12 23.78 -5.69
N ARG A 487 24.26 23.36 -5.11
CA ARG A 487 24.34 22.96 -3.71
C ARG A 487 24.02 24.13 -2.77
N ALA A 488 24.51 25.32 -3.06
CA ALA A 488 24.24 26.52 -2.27
C ALA A 488 22.77 26.96 -2.41
N GLU A 489 22.23 26.95 -3.62
CA GLU A 489 20.79 27.22 -3.87
C GLU A 489 19.89 26.25 -3.11
N MET A 490 20.20 24.96 -3.13
CA MET A 490 19.47 23.94 -2.41
C MET A 490 19.57 24.12 -0.90
N ALA A 491 20.75 24.45 -0.38
CA ALA A 491 20.94 24.73 1.04
C ALA A 491 20.07 25.93 1.48
N ALA A 492 20.03 26.99 0.69
CA ALA A 492 19.16 28.15 0.97
C ALA A 492 17.67 27.77 0.93
N SER A 493 17.25 26.96 -0.04
CA SER A 493 15.88 26.47 -0.16
C SER A 493 15.48 25.60 1.04
N LEU A 494 16.36 24.68 1.47
CA LEU A 494 16.14 23.84 2.64
C LEU A 494 16.13 24.64 3.95
N THR A 495 16.97 25.67 4.08
CA THR A 495 16.95 26.57 5.25
C THR A 495 15.61 27.30 5.36
N ALA A 496 15.13 27.86 4.26
CA ALA A 496 13.82 28.51 4.23
C ALA A 496 12.68 27.51 4.58
N HIS A 497 12.83 26.23 4.14
CA HIS A 497 11.87 25.18 4.48
C HIS A 497 11.92 24.79 5.95
N LEU A 498 13.12 24.72 6.57
CA LEU A 498 13.30 24.51 8.01
C LEU A 498 12.56 25.57 8.82
N ASP A 499 12.74 26.86 8.47
CA ASP A 499 12.08 27.97 9.14
C ASP A 499 10.56 27.89 8.99
N ALA A 500 10.07 27.58 7.79
CA ALA A 500 8.63 27.45 7.50
C ALA A 500 7.98 26.28 8.25
N VAL A 501 8.70 25.17 8.42
CA VAL A 501 8.23 24.03 9.21
C VAL A 501 8.27 24.37 10.70
N ASN A 502 9.37 24.94 11.20
CA ASN A 502 9.53 25.32 12.60
C ASN A 502 8.47 26.34 13.07
N ALA A 503 8.03 27.23 12.19
CA ALA A 503 6.95 28.18 12.48
C ALA A 503 5.59 27.49 12.79
N GLN A 504 5.45 26.20 12.46
CA GLN A 504 4.23 25.41 12.66
C GLN A 504 4.37 24.36 13.76
N LEU A 505 5.50 24.32 14.45
CA LEU A 505 5.82 23.33 15.48
C LEU A 505 5.84 23.96 16.88
N ASN A 506 5.55 23.14 17.90
CA ASN A 506 5.76 23.51 19.27
C ASN A 506 7.26 23.70 19.56
N GLU A 507 7.62 24.47 20.58
CA GLU A 507 9.01 24.80 20.92
C GLU A 507 9.93 23.56 21.07
N HIS A 508 9.42 22.48 21.64
CA HIS A 508 10.19 21.24 21.85
C HIS A 508 10.27 20.32 20.62
N GLU A 509 9.46 20.59 19.60
CA GLU A 509 9.41 19.87 18.33
C GLU A 509 10.21 20.56 17.22
N LYS A 510 10.60 21.84 17.44
CA LYS A 510 11.38 22.59 16.47
C LYS A 510 12.69 21.89 16.15
N LEU A 511 12.94 21.74 14.86
CA LEU A 511 14.16 21.12 14.35
C LEU A 511 15.33 22.11 14.43
N ASP A 512 16.48 21.62 14.91
CA ASP A 512 17.69 22.42 15.03
C ASP A 512 18.39 22.57 13.66
N PHE A 513 18.50 21.47 12.90
CA PHE A 513 19.15 21.46 11.59
C PHE A 513 18.66 20.31 10.70
N PHE A 514 19.04 20.39 9.43
CA PHE A 514 18.93 19.30 8.47
C PHE A 514 20.29 18.69 8.14
N VAL A 515 20.30 17.37 7.90
CA VAL A 515 21.44 16.66 7.35
C VAL A 515 21.03 16.06 6.02
N VAL A 516 21.61 16.53 4.93
CA VAL A 516 21.43 15.94 3.61
C VAL A 516 22.39 14.77 3.46
N VAL A 517 21.85 13.55 3.41
CA VAL A 517 22.65 12.34 3.24
C VAL A 517 22.91 12.06 1.76
N THR A 518 24.10 11.58 1.43
CA THR A 518 24.51 11.25 0.06
C THR A 518 24.01 9.87 -0.36
N GLU A 519 23.89 8.95 0.59
CA GLU A 519 23.43 7.60 0.35
C GLU A 519 21.93 7.56 0.05
N GLN A 520 21.56 6.84 -1.02
CA GLN A 520 20.14 6.58 -1.32
C GLN A 520 19.62 5.46 -0.41
N TRP A 521 18.47 5.70 0.23
CA TRP A 521 17.80 4.70 1.05
C TRP A 521 16.99 3.77 0.17
N THR A 522 17.34 2.50 0.19
CA THR A 522 16.74 1.46 -0.65
C THR A 522 16.27 0.27 0.20
N VAL A 523 15.56 -0.65 -0.44
CA VAL A 523 15.18 -1.92 0.21
C VAL A 523 16.40 -2.80 0.41
N GLU A 524 17.36 -2.75 -0.52
CA GLU A 524 18.59 -3.55 -0.51
C GLU A 524 19.50 -3.18 0.66
N ASN A 525 19.68 -1.87 0.94
CA ASN A 525 20.43 -1.42 2.11
C ASN A 525 19.59 -1.38 3.41
N GLN A 526 18.36 -1.86 3.34
CA GLN A 526 17.44 -1.99 4.46
C GLN A 526 17.00 -0.68 5.13
N PHE A 527 17.24 0.48 4.55
CA PHE A 527 16.79 1.75 5.11
C PHE A 527 15.31 2.04 4.87
N ILE A 528 14.72 1.42 3.86
CA ILE A 528 13.28 1.47 3.61
C ILE A 528 12.67 0.07 3.50
N THR A 529 11.37 0.00 3.73
CA THR A 529 10.58 -1.22 3.52
C THR A 529 10.21 -1.38 2.05
N PRO A 530 9.74 -2.58 1.59
CA PRO A 530 9.16 -2.75 0.26
C PRO A 530 7.98 -1.83 -0.05
N THR A 531 7.34 -1.29 0.99
CA THR A 531 6.27 -0.28 0.89
C THR A 531 6.79 1.16 0.97
N MET A 532 8.10 1.36 0.81
CA MET A 532 8.78 2.68 0.82
C MET A 532 8.68 3.44 2.14
N LYS A 533 8.46 2.74 3.26
CA LYS A 533 8.49 3.33 4.60
C LYS A 533 9.91 3.31 5.15
N VAL A 534 10.32 4.43 5.74
CA VAL A 534 11.64 4.58 6.38
C VAL A 534 11.75 3.67 7.60
N LYS A 535 12.83 2.90 7.69
CA LYS A 535 13.17 2.09 8.86
C LYS A 535 14.05 2.92 9.81
N ARG A 536 13.42 3.73 10.64
CA ARG A 536 14.09 4.65 11.59
C ARG A 536 15.22 3.99 12.38
N PRO A 537 15.04 2.82 13.03
CA PRO A 537 16.12 2.20 13.82
C PRO A 537 17.37 1.90 12.98
N MET A 538 17.20 1.54 11.71
CA MET A 538 18.33 1.26 10.81
C MET A 538 19.08 2.54 10.45
N ILE A 539 18.35 3.62 10.16
CA ILE A 539 18.92 4.93 9.85
C ILE A 539 19.65 5.49 11.07
N GLU A 540 19.01 5.50 12.23
CA GLU A 540 19.63 5.98 13.47
C GLU A 540 20.88 5.18 13.81
N SER A 541 20.83 3.84 13.74
CA SER A 541 22.00 2.98 13.98
C SER A 541 23.17 3.30 13.04
N SER A 542 22.89 3.52 11.76
CA SER A 542 23.94 3.78 10.75
C SER A 542 24.59 5.15 10.91
N TYR A 543 23.81 6.16 11.27
CA TYR A 543 24.26 7.56 11.31
C TYR A 543 24.55 8.09 12.72
N SER A 544 24.17 7.40 13.80
CA SER A 544 24.32 7.88 15.19
C SER A 544 25.75 8.29 15.54
N LYS A 545 26.77 7.63 14.99
CA LYS A 545 28.17 7.97 15.18
C LYS A 545 28.56 9.38 14.72
N HIS A 546 27.73 10.01 13.90
CA HIS A 546 27.96 11.36 13.36
C HIS A 546 27.12 12.43 14.03
N PHE A 547 26.13 12.06 14.85
CA PHE A 547 25.16 13.00 15.41
C PHE A 547 25.79 14.12 16.23
N ASP A 548 26.76 13.79 17.08
CA ASP A 548 27.46 14.79 17.90
C ASP A 548 28.27 15.79 17.04
N GLN A 549 28.94 15.29 16.00
CA GLN A 549 29.67 16.12 15.04
C GLN A 549 28.71 17.08 14.31
N TRP A 550 27.58 16.59 13.88
CA TRP A 550 26.59 17.42 13.19
C TRP A 550 25.96 18.47 14.11
N ALA A 551 25.58 18.09 15.32
CA ALA A 551 25.05 19.04 16.31
C ALA A 551 26.07 20.14 16.67
N ALA A 552 27.37 19.82 16.73
CA ALA A 552 28.44 20.77 16.99
C ALA A 552 28.70 21.75 15.82
N ALA A 553 28.30 21.40 14.59
CA ALA A 553 28.57 22.21 13.39
C ALA A 553 27.82 23.54 13.35
N ARG A 554 26.72 23.68 14.09
CA ARG A 554 25.85 24.88 14.20
C ARG A 554 25.44 25.46 12.84
N LYS A 555 25.12 24.61 11.88
CA LYS A 555 24.66 24.99 10.54
C LYS A 555 23.22 24.51 10.35
N ALA A 556 22.37 25.33 9.72
CA ALA A 556 20.99 24.97 9.42
C ALA A 556 20.89 23.78 8.46
N VAL A 557 21.82 23.64 7.51
CA VAL A 557 21.90 22.52 6.57
C VAL A 557 23.34 21.99 6.53
N ILE A 558 23.47 20.70 6.75
CA ILE A 558 24.74 19.95 6.74
C ILE A 558 24.67 18.96 5.58
N TRP A 559 25.77 18.79 4.86
CA TRP A 559 25.92 17.78 3.81
C TRP A 559 26.86 16.69 4.34
N ALA A 560 26.32 15.46 4.52
CA ALA A 560 27.05 14.30 5.04
C ALA A 560 27.86 13.60 3.95
#